data_60ee18447dcd7b69207b93fac7add250
#
_entry.id   60ee18447dcd7b69207b93fac7add250
#
_cell.length_a   1.000
_cell.length_b   1.000
_cell.length_c   1.000
_cell.angle_alpha   90.00
_cell.angle_beta   90.00
_cell.angle_gamma   90.00
#
_symmetry.space_group_name_H-M   'P 1'
#
loop_
_entity.id
_entity.type
_entity.pdbx_description
1 polymer ?
#
loop_
_entity_poly.entity_id
_entity_poly.type
_entity_poly.pdbx_seq_one_letter_code
_entity_poly.pdbx_strand_id
1 'polypeptide(L)'
;IFCRLLCFALTVPLYVMELIGLYGFYKRLFPLLAYNITFSYNDKMHKTKRELFRNMGKFASPDGTLRLLEIGCGSGANFQFYPYGCLVVCADPNPHFERYLRISMAANEHLTFDRFLVVCGEDLEDVEDGSVDVVVCTLVLCSVRDVQQVLREIRRVLRPGGAFYFLEHVVSEPSSWTYFFQHVFGPLWYYLGDGCMITRATWKDIEAAGFCELHLNLIEAPEVTPLIRPHIMGYCIK
;
A
#
# COMPACT_ATOMS: atom_id res chain seq x y z
N ILE A 1 19.22 2.50 25.83
CA ILE A 1 18.64 1.46 26.70
C ILE A 1 17.21 1.84 27.08
N PHE A 2 16.97 3.02 27.66
CA PHE A 2 15.65 3.45 28.14
C PHE A 2 14.56 3.39 27.04
N CYS A 3 14.78 3.94 25.86
CA CYS A 3 13.80 3.91 24.75
C CYS A 3 13.43 2.48 24.33
N ARG A 4 14.40 1.54 24.34
CA ARG A 4 14.13 0.13 24.00
C ARG A 4 13.29 -0.56 25.07
N LEU A 5 13.56 -0.30 26.34
CA LEU A 5 12.78 -0.85 27.45
C LEU A 5 11.36 -0.31 27.46
N LEU A 6 11.18 0.99 27.21
CA LEU A 6 9.87 1.61 27.10
C LEU A 6 9.07 1.01 25.93
N CYS A 7 9.69 0.92 24.74
CA CYS A 7 9.07 0.30 23.57
C CYS A 7 8.65 -1.15 23.85
N PHE A 8 9.54 -1.93 24.45
CA PHE A 8 9.24 -3.31 24.85
C PHE A 8 8.05 -3.37 25.80
N ALA A 9 8.03 -2.54 26.86
CA ALA A 9 6.93 -2.49 27.82
C ALA A 9 5.59 -2.13 27.17
N LEU A 10 5.57 -1.26 26.14
CA LEU A 10 4.37 -0.89 25.39
C LEU A 10 3.96 -1.97 24.37
N THR A 11 4.91 -2.74 23.85
CA THR A 11 4.64 -3.77 22.83
C THR A 11 4.10 -5.06 23.44
N VAL A 12 4.58 -5.45 24.64
CA VAL A 12 4.16 -6.69 25.31
C VAL A 12 2.65 -6.81 25.51
N PRO A 13 1.91 -5.79 25.99
CA PRO A 13 0.46 -5.88 26.09
C PRO A 13 -0.24 -6.13 24.73
N LEU A 14 0.24 -5.52 23.66
CA LEU A 14 -0.30 -5.69 22.31
C LEU A 14 -0.05 -7.12 21.78
N TYR A 15 1.14 -7.65 22.04
CA TYR A 15 1.45 -9.04 21.75
C TYR A 15 0.55 -10.02 22.53
N VAL A 16 0.31 -9.75 23.83
CA VAL A 16 -0.62 -10.56 24.63
C VAL A 16 -2.04 -10.47 24.06
N MET A 17 -2.50 -9.28 23.66
CA MET A 17 -3.80 -9.11 23.01
C MET A 17 -3.92 -9.93 21.72
N GLU A 18 -2.85 -10.02 20.94
CA GLU A 18 -2.81 -10.88 19.74
C GLU A 18 -2.95 -12.34 20.11
N LEU A 19 -2.16 -12.84 21.10
CA LEU A 19 -2.20 -14.23 21.55
C LEU A 19 -3.57 -14.69 22.06
N ILE A 20 -4.31 -13.81 22.74
CA ILE A 20 -5.66 -14.12 23.27
C ILE A 20 -6.78 -13.75 22.27
N GLY A 21 -6.44 -13.38 21.01
CA GLY A 21 -7.39 -13.11 19.94
C GLY A 21 -8.07 -11.74 20.00
N LEU A 22 -7.76 -10.89 20.98
CA LEU A 22 -8.34 -9.54 21.09
C LEU A 22 -7.86 -8.58 19.99
N TYR A 23 -6.74 -8.86 19.35
CA TYR A 23 -6.25 -8.05 18.23
C TYR A 23 -7.22 -8.06 17.03
N GLY A 24 -8.03 -9.10 16.87
CA GLY A 24 -9.12 -9.13 15.89
C GLY A 24 -10.16 -8.02 16.09
N PHE A 25 -10.38 -7.57 17.34
CA PHE A 25 -11.24 -6.41 17.58
C PHE A 25 -10.62 -5.09 17.09
N TYR A 26 -9.30 -4.92 17.27
CA TYR A 26 -8.57 -3.79 16.70
C TYR A 26 -8.71 -3.73 15.17
N LYS A 27 -8.58 -4.86 14.48
CA LYS A 27 -8.75 -4.94 13.02
C LYS A 27 -10.13 -4.47 12.54
N ARG A 28 -11.17 -4.61 13.35
CA ARG A 28 -12.52 -4.06 13.04
C ARG A 28 -12.58 -2.54 13.16
N LEU A 29 -11.79 -1.96 14.06
CA LEU A 29 -11.72 -0.50 14.27
C LEU A 29 -10.70 0.18 13.37
N PHE A 30 -9.69 -0.55 12.93
CA PHE A 30 -8.60 -0.02 12.11
C PHE A 30 -9.08 0.74 10.87
N PRO A 31 -10.09 0.27 10.08
CA PRO A 31 -10.62 1.02 8.95
C PRO A 31 -11.17 2.41 9.30
N LEU A 32 -11.75 2.60 10.47
CA LEU A 32 -12.20 3.92 10.92
C LEU A 32 -11.02 4.86 11.19
N LEU A 33 -9.97 4.35 11.83
CA LEU A 33 -8.74 5.11 12.09
C LEU A 33 -8.02 5.43 10.77
N ALA A 34 -7.84 4.42 9.92
CA ALA A 34 -7.20 4.57 8.62
C ALA A 34 -7.94 5.57 7.74
N TYR A 35 -9.27 5.53 7.68
CA TYR A 35 -10.09 6.46 6.91
C TYR A 35 -9.81 7.92 7.29
N ASN A 36 -9.77 8.22 8.61
CA ASN A 36 -9.50 9.58 9.09
C ASN A 36 -8.04 10.02 8.83
N ILE A 37 -7.08 9.11 9.02
CA ILE A 37 -5.66 9.40 8.77
C ILE A 37 -5.40 9.61 7.27
N THR A 38 -6.06 8.85 6.43
CA THR A 38 -5.93 8.90 4.97
C THR A 38 -6.23 10.30 4.41
N PHE A 39 -7.22 11.00 4.91
CA PHE A 39 -7.52 12.37 4.45
C PHE A 39 -6.32 13.30 4.68
N SER A 40 -5.80 13.33 5.90
CA SER A 40 -4.64 14.17 6.23
C SER A 40 -3.38 13.76 5.44
N TYR A 41 -3.17 12.46 5.26
CA TYR A 41 -2.05 11.94 4.47
C TYR A 41 -2.20 12.31 2.99
N ASN A 42 -3.38 12.16 2.41
CA ASN A 42 -3.65 12.51 1.02
C ASN A 42 -3.46 14.01 0.75
N ASP A 43 -3.86 14.86 1.67
CA ASP A 43 -3.62 16.32 1.57
C ASP A 43 -2.12 16.62 1.43
N LYS A 44 -1.31 16.04 2.31
CA LYS A 44 0.14 16.20 2.32
C LYS A 44 0.81 15.60 1.07
N MET A 45 0.34 14.45 0.63
CA MET A 45 0.90 13.70 -0.50
C MET A 45 0.22 13.99 -1.85
N HIS A 46 -0.71 14.94 -1.89
CA HIS A 46 -1.52 15.21 -3.07
C HIS A 46 -0.69 15.44 -4.34
N LYS A 47 0.32 16.31 -4.26
CA LYS A 47 1.21 16.60 -5.40
C LYS A 47 2.01 15.37 -5.82
N THR A 48 2.51 14.61 -4.86
CA THR A 48 3.28 13.38 -5.07
C THR A 48 2.44 12.31 -5.76
N LYS A 49 1.23 12.04 -5.26
CA LYS A 49 0.31 11.05 -5.87
C LYS A 49 -0.14 11.48 -7.27
N ARG A 50 -0.44 12.76 -7.46
CA ARG A 50 -0.80 13.30 -8.78
C ARG A 50 0.32 13.13 -9.79
N GLU A 51 1.57 13.36 -9.38
CA GLU A 51 2.75 13.13 -10.25
C GLU A 51 2.95 11.64 -10.52
N LEU A 52 2.82 10.78 -9.50
CA LEU A 52 2.95 9.33 -9.63
C LEU A 52 1.99 8.77 -10.69
N PHE A 53 0.73 9.14 -10.62
CA PHE A 53 -0.33 8.58 -11.48
C PHE A 53 -0.55 9.33 -12.79
N ARG A 54 0.16 10.43 -13.03
CA ARG A 54 -0.03 11.32 -14.21
C ARG A 54 0.00 10.59 -15.57
N ASN A 55 0.86 9.60 -15.70
CA ASN A 55 1.07 8.87 -16.94
C ASN A 55 0.31 7.53 -17.03
N MET A 56 -0.55 7.23 -16.06
CA MET A 56 -1.24 5.94 -15.95
C MET A 56 -2.11 5.62 -17.17
N GLY A 57 -2.75 6.64 -17.74
CA GLY A 57 -3.62 6.48 -18.93
C GLY A 57 -2.91 5.93 -20.18
N LYS A 58 -1.57 6.02 -20.25
CA LYS A 58 -0.79 5.46 -21.39
C LYS A 58 -0.84 3.92 -21.44
N PHE A 59 -1.20 3.28 -20.33
CA PHE A 59 -1.29 1.82 -20.23
C PHE A 59 -2.68 1.27 -20.54
N ALA A 60 -3.63 2.12 -20.92
CA ALA A 60 -4.95 1.66 -21.34
C ALA A 60 -4.85 0.63 -22.47
N SER A 61 -5.75 -0.34 -22.47
CA SER A 61 -5.89 -1.34 -23.53
C SER A 61 -6.29 -0.69 -24.84
N PRO A 62 -6.10 -1.37 -26.00
CA PRO A 62 -6.46 -0.83 -27.31
C PRO A 62 -7.94 -0.44 -27.48
N ASP A 63 -8.83 -1.01 -26.66
CA ASP A 63 -10.25 -0.68 -26.58
C ASP A 63 -10.52 0.65 -25.85
N GLY A 64 -9.48 1.30 -25.32
CA GLY A 64 -9.55 2.53 -24.54
C GLY A 64 -9.87 2.32 -23.06
N THR A 65 -10.12 1.09 -22.63
CA THR A 65 -10.38 0.76 -21.22
C THR A 65 -9.09 0.63 -20.45
N LEU A 66 -9.03 1.14 -19.22
CA LEU A 66 -7.95 0.92 -18.27
C LEU A 66 -8.45 0.02 -17.13
N ARG A 67 -8.02 -1.24 -17.15
CA ARG A 67 -8.33 -2.23 -16.10
C ARG A 67 -7.30 -2.12 -15.00
N LEU A 68 -7.73 -1.66 -13.84
CA LEU A 68 -6.87 -1.37 -12.70
C LEU A 68 -7.20 -2.30 -11.52
N LEU A 69 -6.18 -2.94 -10.96
CA LEU A 69 -6.26 -3.63 -9.69
C LEU A 69 -5.55 -2.80 -8.61
N GLU A 70 -6.25 -2.43 -7.54
CA GLU A 70 -5.63 -1.84 -6.35
C GLU A 70 -5.52 -2.87 -5.23
N ILE A 71 -4.29 -3.21 -4.85
CA ILE A 71 -3.98 -4.12 -3.74
C ILE A 71 -3.84 -3.28 -2.47
N GLY A 72 -4.49 -3.74 -1.38
CA GLY A 72 -4.57 -2.99 -0.12
C GLY A 72 -5.29 -1.65 -0.31
N CYS A 73 -6.41 -1.67 -1.03
CA CYS A 73 -7.16 -0.48 -1.41
C CYS A 73 -7.68 0.32 -0.21
N GLY A 74 -7.82 -0.32 0.94
CA GLY A 74 -8.34 0.32 2.14
C GLY A 74 -9.65 1.05 1.89
N SER A 75 -9.67 2.34 2.20
CA SER A 75 -10.84 3.21 1.99
C SER A 75 -10.91 3.84 0.59
N GLY A 76 -10.07 3.46 -0.38
CA GLY A 76 -10.06 4.05 -1.72
C GLY A 76 -9.33 5.41 -1.78
N ALA A 77 -8.23 5.53 -1.05
CA ALA A 77 -7.45 6.76 -0.91
C ALA A 77 -6.90 7.32 -2.22
N ASN A 78 -6.75 6.47 -3.24
CA ASN A 78 -6.13 6.83 -4.52
C ASN A 78 -7.13 7.18 -5.62
N PHE A 79 -8.41 6.91 -5.44
CA PHE A 79 -9.44 7.00 -6.49
C PHE A 79 -9.48 8.36 -7.20
N GLN A 80 -9.34 9.45 -6.44
CA GLN A 80 -9.34 10.82 -7.00
C GLN A 80 -8.18 11.11 -7.97
N PHE A 81 -7.15 10.24 -8.00
CA PHE A 81 -5.98 10.42 -8.86
C PHE A 81 -6.01 9.54 -10.11
N TYR A 82 -6.95 8.59 -10.20
CA TYR A 82 -7.04 7.70 -11.33
C TYR A 82 -7.68 8.36 -12.55
N PRO A 83 -7.30 7.96 -13.77
CA PRO A 83 -7.89 8.48 -15.00
C PRO A 83 -9.40 8.21 -15.10
N TYR A 84 -10.10 9.03 -15.87
CA TYR A 84 -11.51 8.83 -16.18
C TYR A 84 -11.73 7.50 -16.91
N GLY A 85 -12.83 6.83 -16.58
CA GLY A 85 -13.23 5.58 -17.24
C GLY A 85 -12.45 4.34 -16.84
N CYS A 86 -11.61 4.41 -15.78
CA CYS A 86 -10.96 3.21 -15.23
C CYS A 86 -11.99 2.21 -14.71
N LEU A 87 -11.80 0.94 -15.05
CA LEU A 87 -12.47 -0.19 -14.43
C LEU A 87 -11.62 -0.68 -13.26
N VAL A 88 -12.12 -0.49 -12.03
CA VAL A 88 -11.33 -0.71 -10.82
C VAL A 88 -11.78 -1.96 -10.09
N VAL A 89 -10.87 -2.91 -9.91
CA VAL A 89 -10.96 -4.02 -8.98
C VAL A 89 -10.18 -3.64 -7.72
N CYS A 90 -10.79 -3.80 -6.56
CA CYS A 90 -10.17 -3.53 -5.27
C CYS A 90 -9.91 -4.83 -4.51
N ALA A 91 -8.74 -4.98 -3.91
CA ALA A 91 -8.38 -6.11 -3.06
C ALA A 91 -7.88 -5.61 -1.70
N ASP A 92 -8.42 -6.16 -0.61
CA ASP A 92 -7.94 -5.87 0.75
C ASP A 92 -8.30 -7.04 1.68
N PRO A 93 -7.39 -7.54 2.53
CA PRO A 93 -7.68 -8.66 3.43
C PRO A 93 -8.66 -8.31 4.56
N ASN A 94 -8.92 -7.03 4.81
CA ASN A 94 -9.81 -6.58 5.86
C ASN A 94 -11.20 -6.20 5.29
N PRO A 95 -12.23 -7.06 5.44
CA PRO A 95 -13.55 -6.81 4.87
C PRO A 95 -14.24 -5.56 5.43
N HIS A 96 -13.78 -5.06 6.58
CA HIS A 96 -14.38 -3.89 7.22
C HIS A 96 -14.05 -2.57 6.49
N PHE A 97 -13.15 -2.59 5.49
CA PHE A 97 -12.93 -1.45 4.61
C PHE A 97 -14.06 -1.24 3.59
N GLU A 98 -14.83 -2.26 3.23
CA GLU A 98 -15.84 -2.19 2.17
C GLU A 98 -16.81 -1.01 2.32
N ARG A 99 -17.26 -0.74 3.54
CA ARG A 99 -18.15 0.38 3.83
C ARG A 99 -17.53 1.76 3.47
N TYR A 100 -16.25 1.96 3.78
CA TYR A 100 -15.54 3.21 3.47
C TYR A 100 -15.18 3.30 1.99
N LEU A 101 -14.84 2.16 1.40
CA LEU A 101 -14.59 2.02 -0.03
C LEU A 101 -15.82 2.47 -0.84
N ARG A 102 -17.01 2.00 -0.48
CA ARG A 102 -18.28 2.41 -1.14
C ARG A 102 -18.54 3.91 -1.05
N ILE A 103 -18.20 4.55 0.07
CA ILE A 103 -18.31 6.02 0.22
C ILE A 103 -17.35 6.71 -0.76
N SER A 104 -16.11 6.25 -0.85
CA SER A 104 -15.11 6.81 -1.76
C SER A 104 -15.49 6.59 -3.23
N MET A 105 -16.04 5.43 -3.57
CA MET A 105 -16.53 5.16 -4.93
C MET A 105 -17.66 6.10 -5.32
N ALA A 106 -18.63 6.32 -4.44
CA ALA A 106 -19.74 7.27 -4.69
C ALA A 106 -19.26 8.72 -4.89
N ALA A 107 -18.11 9.08 -4.31
CA ALA A 107 -17.48 10.40 -4.48
C ALA A 107 -16.59 10.49 -5.73
N ASN A 108 -16.33 9.38 -6.43
CA ASN A 108 -15.46 9.31 -7.60
C ASN A 108 -16.18 8.68 -8.81
N GLU A 109 -17.31 9.29 -9.21
CA GLU A 109 -18.18 8.81 -10.29
C GLU A 109 -17.50 8.70 -11.68
N HIS A 110 -16.30 9.23 -11.81
CA HIS A 110 -15.48 9.11 -13.01
C HIS A 110 -14.84 7.71 -13.18
N LEU A 111 -14.94 6.86 -12.15
CA LEU A 111 -14.47 5.48 -12.15
C LEU A 111 -15.64 4.50 -12.30
N THR A 112 -15.37 3.36 -12.88
CA THR A 112 -16.29 2.21 -12.87
C THR A 112 -15.77 1.18 -11.88
N PHE A 113 -16.50 0.96 -10.78
CA PHE A 113 -16.17 -0.06 -9.81
C PHE A 113 -16.66 -1.42 -10.30
N ASP A 114 -15.76 -2.39 -10.39
CA ASP A 114 -16.10 -3.76 -10.76
C ASP A 114 -16.46 -4.58 -9.50
N ARG A 115 -15.47 -4.84 -8.65
CA ARG A 115 -15.66 -5.69 -7.46
C ARG A 115 -14.65 -5.39 -6.36
N PHE A 116 -15.00 -5.80 -5.13
CA PHE A 116 -14.13 -5.85 -3.98
C PHE A 116 -13.82 -7.29 -3.61
N LEU A 117 -12.54 -7.64 -3.55
CA LEU A 117 -12.02 -8.95 -3.19
C LEU A 117 -11.46 -8.91 -1.77
N VAL A 118 -11.93 -9.81 -0.92
CA VAL A 118 -11.40 -9.95 0.45
C VAL A 118 -10.27 -10.98 0.42
N VAL A 119 -9.11 -10.55 -0.08
CA VAL A 119 -7.93 -11.41 -0.30
C VAL A 119 -6.64 -10.69 0.11
N CYS A 120 -5.61 -11.46 0.44
CA CYS A 120 -4.25 -10.94 0.65
C CYS A 120 -3.56 -10.73 -0.71
N GLY A 121 -2.63 -9.77 -0.77
CA GLY A 121 -1.86 -9.53 -2.00
C GLY A 121 -0.96 -10.69 -2.42
N GLU A 122 -0.67 -11.61 -1.49
CA GLU A 122 0.07 -12.86 -1.75
C GLU A 122 -0.73 -13.91 -2.49
N ASP A 123 -2.06 -13.76 -2.58
CA ASP A 123 -2.98 -14.74 -3.16
C ASP A 123 -4.10 -14.01 -3.89
N LEU A 124 -3.96 -13.87 -5.20
CA LEU A 124 -4.90 -13.20 -6.10
C LEU A 124 -5.57 -14.20 -7.05
N GLU A 125 -5.88 -15.42 -6.59
CA GLU A 125 -6.47 -16.50 -7.43
C GLU A 125 -7.73 -16.03 -8.19
N ASP A 126 -8.52 -15.14 -7.59
CA ASP A 126 -9.73 -14.58 -8.21
C ASP A 126 -9.45 -13.57 -9.35
N VAL A 127 -8.18 -13.26 -9.61
CA VAL A 127 -7.75 -12.37 -10.70
C VAL A 127 -7.00 -13.19 -11.74
N GLU A 128 -7.50 -13.21 -12.97
CA GLU A 128 -6.94 -13.99 -14.07
C GLU A 128 -5.55 -13.48 -14.49
N ASP A 129 -4.72 -14.40 -15.02
CA ASP A 129 -3.41 -14.08 -15.55
C ASP A 129 -3.50 -13.08 -16.71
N GLY A 130 -2.67 -12.03 -16.65
CA GLY A 130 -2.60 -11.03 -17.71
C GLY A 130 -3.88 -10.26 -17.98
N SER A 131 -4.79 -10.17 -16.99
CA SER A 131 -6.12 -9.59 -17.15
C SER A 131 -6.19 -8.09 -16.84
N VAL A 132 -5.16 -7.52 -16.20
CA VAL A 132 -5.14 -6.11 -15.80
C VAL A 132 -4.04 -5.32 -16.50
N ASP A 133 -4.33 -4.05 -16.79
CA ASP A 133 -3.39 -3.12 -17.43
C ASP A 133 -2.46 -2.48 -16.41
N VAL A 134 -2.99 -2.20 -15.23
CA VAL A 134 -2.28 -1.52 -14.14
C VAL A 134 -2.58 -2.18 -12.81
N VAL A 135 -1.54 -2.37 -12.00
CA VAL A 135 -1.67 -2.68 -10.58
C VAL A 135 -1.17 -1.50 -9.77
N VAL A 136 -1.88 -1.15 -8.70
CA VAL A 136 -1.48 -0.11 -7.74
C VAL A 136 -1.32 -0.70 -6.36
N CYS A 137 -0.26 -0.31 -5.67
CA CYS A 137 0.01 -0.68 -4.29
C CYS A 137 0.61 0.53 -3.56
N THR A 138 -0.09 1.06 -2.55
CA THR A 138 0.41 2.21 -1.78
C THR A 138 0.30 1.98 -0.29
N LEU A 139 1.43 2.02 0.41
CA LEU A 139 1.56 1.76 1.85
C LEU A 139 1.07 0.35 2.25
N VAL A 140 1.35 -0.65 1.40
CA VAL A 140 0.90 -2.03 1.56
C VAL A 140 2.06 -3.02 1.63
N LEU A 141 3.07 -2.88 0.76
CA LEU A 141 4.22 -3.79 0.77
C LEU A 141 4.98 -3.79 2.10
N CYS A 142 4.83 -2.74 2.89
CA CYS A 142 5.35 -2.68 4.25
C CYS A 142 4.63 -3.64 5.23
N SER A 143 3.35 -4.00 4.94
CA SER A 143 2.47 -4.75 5.85
C SER A 143 2.26 -6.21 5.43
N VAL A 144 2.56 -6.58 4.19
CA VAL A 144 2.42 -7.95 3.69
C VAL A 144 3.43 -8.90 4.33
N ARG A 145 3.14 -10.20 4.37
CA ARG A 145 4.01 -11.21 4.95
C ARG A 145 5.20 -11.51 4.05
N ASP A 146 4.93 -11.73 2.76
CA ASP A 146 5.92 -12.07 1.73
C ASP A 146 5.82 -11.10 0.55
N VAL A 147 6.72 -10.10 0.54
CA VAL A 147 6.78 -9.09 -0.54
C VAL A 147 7.07 -9.75 -1.89
N GLN A 148 7.95 -10.74 -1.92
CA GLN A 148 8.31 -11.42 -3.17
C GLN A 148 7.12 -12.20 -3.74
N GLN A 149 6.28 -12.80 -2.90
CA GLN A 149 5.06 -13.46 -3.36
C GLN A 149 4.06 -12.45 -3.92
N VAL A 150 3.86 -11.30 -3.25
CA VAL A 150 3.00 -10.22 -3.79
C VAL A 150 3.52 -9.75 -5.15
N LEU A 151 4.82 -9.54 -5.30
CA LEU A 151 5.40 -9.11 -6.58
C LEU A 151 5.27 -10.17 -7.68
N ARG A 152 5.32 -11.47 -7.34
CA ARG A 152 5.02 -12.55 -8.29
C ARG A 152 3.56 -12.50 -8.75
N GLU A 153 2.62 -12.34 -7.83
CA GLU A 153 1.19 -12.20 -8.15
C GLU A 153 0.91 -10.95 -9.00
N ILE A 154 1.50 -9.81 -8.65
CA ILE A 154 1.42 -8.58 -9.46
C ILE A 154 1.88 -8.85 -10.90
N ARG A 155 3.02 -9.51 -11.06
CA ARG A 155 3.51 -9.87 -12.40
C ARG A 155 2.60 -10.87 -13.10
N ARG A 156 2.00 -11.83 -12.39
CA ARG A 156 1.08 -12.80 -12.98
C ARG A 156 -0.15 -12.10 -13.57
N VAL A 157 -0.82 -11.27 -12.78
CA VAL A 157 -2.09 -10.62 -13.17
C VAL A 157 -1.91 -9.49 -14.19
N LEU A 158 -0.75 -8.82 -14.23
CA LEU A 158 -0.45 -7.81 -15.24
C LEU A 158 -0.34 -8.45 -16.62
N ARG A 159 -0.95 -7.83 -17.65
CA ARG A 159 -0.69 -8.18 -19.03
C ARG A 159 0.76 -7.82 -19.45
N PRO A 160 1.31 -8.40 -20.52
CA PRO A 160 2.57 -7.92 -21.09
C PRO A 160 2.50 -6.43 -21.43
N GLY A 161 3.52 -5.65 -21.01
CA GLY A 161 3.53 -4.20 -21.14
C GLY A 161 2.62 -3.44 -20.19
N GLY A 162 1.95 -4.11 -19.26
CA GLY A 162 1.22 -3.49 -18.16
C GLY A 162 2.15 -2.92 -17.08
N ALA A 163 1.64 -2.06 -16.22
CA ALA A 163 2.45 -1.34 -15.23
C ALA A 163 2.03 -1.60 -13.78
N PHE A 164 3.02 -1.68 -12.90
CA PHE A 164 2.86 -1.71 -11.46
C PHE A 164 3.28 -0.38 -10.86
N TYR A 165 2.36 0.36 -10.24
CA TYR A 165 2.61 1.64 -9.54
C TYR A 165 2.72 1.41 -8.04
N PHE A 166 3.71 2.04 -7.42
CA PHE A 166 3.95 1.91 -5.98
C PHE A 166 4.31 3.24 -5.32
N LEU A 167 3.89 3.37 -4.07
CA LEU A 167 4.30 4.42 -3.13
C LEU A 167 4.38 3.80 -1.74
N GLU A 168 5.60 3.61 -1.21
CA GLU A 168 5.83 2.87 0.03
C GLU A 168 6.79 3.63 0.93
N HIS A 169 6.51 3.67 2.24
CA HIS A 169 7.55 4.09 3.17
C HIS A 169 8.59 2.98 3.34
N VAL A 170 9.82 3.38 3.63
CA VAL A 170 10.96 2.46 3.69
C VAL A 170 11.88 2.78 4.87
N VAL A 171 12.81 1.88 5.14
CA VAL A 171 13.86 2.12 6.12
C VAL A 171 14.74 3.29 5.68
N SER A 172 15.16 4.10 6.64
CA SER A 172 16.06 5.24 6.43
C SER A 172 17.53 4.77 6.27
N GLU A 173 18.40 5.70 5.92
CA GLU A 173 19.85 5.46 5.86
C GLU A 173 20.40 4.99 7.22
N PRO A 174 21.29 3.96 7.25
CA PRO A 174 21.79 3.36 8.49
C PRO A 174 22.48 4.33 9.45
N SER A 175 23.04 5.41 8.95
CA SER A 175 23.72 6.44 9.75
C SER A 175 22.78 7.47 10.39
N SER A 176 21.48 7.44 10.05
CA SER A 176 20.49 8.43 10.49
C SER A 176 19.87 8.11 11.86
N TRP A 177 19.46 9.15 12.59
CA TRP A 177 18.64 9.01 13.79
C TRP A 177 17.28 8.37 13.47
N THR A 178 16.72 8.63 12.29
CA THR A 178 15.46 8.01 11.84
C THR A 178 15.60 6.49 11.78
N TYR A 179 16.69 5.96 11.21
CA TYR A 179 16.98 4.53 11.19
C TYR A 179 17.00 3.93 12.60
N PHE A 180 17.72 4.58 13.53
CA PHE A 180 17.78 4.14 14.93
C PHE A 180 16.37 4.07 15.55
N PHE A 181 15.56 5.11 15.36
CA PHE A 181 14.21 5.15 15.94
C PHE A 181 13.25 4.18 15.25
N GLN A 182 13.37 3.98 13.93
CA GLN A 182 12.61 2.95 13.21
C GLN A 182 12.84 1.56 13.83
N HIS A 183 14.08 1.20 14.15
CA HIS A 183 14.40 -0.08 14.77
C HIS A 183 13.98 -0.16 16.26
N VAL A 184 13.94 0.95 16.96
CA VAL A 184 13.46 0.99 18.35
C VAL A 184 11.95 0.87 18.41
N PHE A 185 11.22 1.65 17.60
CA PHE A 185 9.76 1.73 17.63
C PHE A 185 9.05 0.78 16.66
N GLY A 186 9.79 0.11 15.77
CA GLY A 186 9.25 -0.83 14.79
C GLY A 186 8.31 -1.88 15.39
N PRO A 187 8.66 -2.56 16.50
CA PRO A 187 7.77 -3.53 17.12
C PRO A 187 6.43 -2.95 17.60
N LEU A 188 6.43 -1.74 18.15
CA LEU A 188 5.21 -1.04 18.53
C LEU A 188 4.41 -0.60 17.29
N TRP A 189 5.11 -0.06 16.28
CA TRP A 189 4.51 0.39 15.04
C TRP A 189 3.81 -0.74 14.28
N TYR A 190 4.37 -1.95 14.29
CA TYR A 190 3.77 -3.14 13.70
C TYR A 190 2.32 -3.34 14.16
N TYR A 191 2.07 -3.22 15.47
CA TYR A 191 0.71 -3.36 16.01
C TYR A 191 -0.18 -2.16 15.71
N LEU A 192 0.34 -0.94 15.80
CA LEU A 192 -0.43 0.29 15.53
C LEU A 192 -0.74 0.48 14.05
N GLY A 193 0.12 -0.02 13.17
CA GLY A 193 0.01 0.11 11.72
C GLY A 193 -0.52 -1.14 11.01
N ASP A 194 -1.25 -2.01 11.71
CA ASP A 194 -1.84 -3.24 11.16
C ASP A 194 -0.84 -4.10 10.36
N GLY A 195 0.27 -4.43 10.99
CA GLY A 195 1.33 -5.25 10.40
C GLY A 195 2.45 -4.46 9.69
N CYS A 196 2.39 -3.14 9.72
CA CYS A 196 3.34 -2.28 9.02
C CYS A 196 4.76 -2.36 9.61
N MET A 197 5.73 -2.75 8.78
CA MET A 197 7.15 -2.88 9.11
C MET A 197 7.96 -1.70 8.54
N ILE A 198 8.17 -0.67 9.33
CA ILE A 198 8.88 0.57 8.91
C ILE A 198 10.39 0.38 8.66
N THR A 199 10.90 -0.81 8.89
CA THR A 199 12.33 -1.15 8.69
C THR A 199 12.57 -1.93 7.40
N ARG A 200 11.58 -2.05 6.51
CA ARG A 200 11.74 -2.75 5.23
C ARG A 200 12.50 -1.91 4.21
N ALA A 201 13.39 -2.58 3.48
CA ALA A 201 14.08 -2.02 2.32
C ALA A 201 13.36 -2.46 1.02
N THR A 202 12.07 -2.16 0.92
CA THR A 202 11.15 -2.65 -0.13
C THR A 202 11.66 -2.41 -1.56
N TRP A 203 12.48 -1.37 -1.77
CA TRP A 203 13.09 -1.12 -3.09
C TRP A 203 13.94 -2.30 -3.58
N LYS A 204 14.62 -3.02 -2.67
CA LYS A 204 15.44 -4.19 -3.03
C LYS A 204 14.59 -5.34 -3.56
N ASP A 205 13.41 -5.52 -2.96
CA ASP A 205 12.46 -6.54 -3.40
C ASP A 205 11.91 -6.20 -4.79
N ILE A 206 11.58 -4.93 -5.04
CA ILE A 206 11.09 -4.45 -6.33
C ILE A 206 12.18 -4.58 -7.40
N GLU A 207 13.42 -4.18 -7.10
CA GLU A 207 14.59 -4.33 -8.02
C GLU A 207 14.82 -5.80 -8.40
N ALA A 208 14.65 -6.72 -7.44
CA ALA A 208 14.86 -8.16 -7.65
C ALA A 208 13.66 -8.85 -8.33
N ALA A 209 12.52 -8.21 -8.47
CA ALA A 209 11.29 -8.83 -8.96
C ALA A 209 11.28 -9.15 -10.45
N GLY A 210 12.27 -8.68 -11.23
CA GLY A 210 12.43 -9.02 -12.65
C GLY A 210 11.42 -8.35 -13.58
N PHE A 211 11.03 -7.12 -13.30
CA PHE A 211 10.31 -6.24 -14.24
C PHE A 211 11.26 -5.81 -15.38
N CYS A 212 10.70 -5.53 -16.57
CA CYS A 212 11.50 -5.12 -17.74
C CYS A 212 12.06 -3.71 -17.59
N GLU A 213 11.27 -2.81 -16.99
CA GLU A 213 11.66 -1.44 -16.71
C GLU A 213 11.32 -1.09 -15.26
N LEU A 214 12.15 -0.27 -14.62
CA LEU A 214 11.95 0.24 -13.27
C LEU A 214 12.22 1.74 -13.23
N HIS A 215 11.19 2.49 -12.86
CA HIS A 215 11.28 3.92 -12.54
C HIS A 215 11.04 4.08 -11.04
N LEU A 216 12.10 4.27 -10.28
CA LEU A 216 12.06 4.37 -8.82
C LEU A 216 12.73 5.64 -8.34
N ASN A 217 12.06 6.38 -7.50
CA ASN A 217 12.55 7.58 -6.85
C ASN A 217 12.46 7.45 -5.33
N LEU A 218 13.54 7.80 -4.64
CA LEU A 218 13.54 8.02 -3.20
C LEU A 218 13.04 9.43 -2.93
N ILE A 219 12.10 9.58 -2.02
CA ILE A 219 11.52 10.86 -1.63
C ILE A 219 11.37 10.97 -0.11
N GLU A 220 11.36 12.19 0.39
CA GLU A 220 10.96 12.50 1.75
C GLU A 220 9.51 12.98 1.75
N ALA A 221 8.61 12.22 2.38
CA ALA A 221 7.20 12.60 2.45
C ALA A 221 7.03 13.87 3.31
N PRO A 222 6.35 14.92 2.80
CA PRO A 222 6.20 16.17 3.51
C PRO A 222 5.30 16.00 4.74
N GLU A 223 5.66 16.67 5.83
CA GLU A 223 4.82 16.84 7.03
C GLU A 223 4.28 15.56 7.67
N VAL A 224 4.85 14.38 7.36
CA VAL A 224 4.55 13.14 8.07
C VAL A 224 5.54 12.90 9.20
N THR A 225 5.19 11.98 10.12
CA THR A 225 6.08 11.64 11.23
C THR A 225 7.46 11.17 10.73
N PRO A 226 8.56 11.57 11.37
CA PRO A 226 9.91 11.19 10.95
C PRO A 226 10.11 9.69 10.72
N LEU A 227 9.41 8.83 11.48
CA LEU A 227 9.54 7.36 11.38
C LEU A 227 9.10 6.80 10.02
N ILE A 228 8.16 7.45 9.35
CA ILE A 228 7.64 7.02 8.04
C ILE A 228 7.88 8.05 6.94
N ARG A 229 8.77 9.03 7.16
CA ARG A 229 9.07 10.06 6.18
C ARG A 229 9.81 9.55 4.93
N PRO A 230 10.83 8.65 5.05
CA PRO A 230 11.47 8.08 3.86
C PRO A 230 10.50 7.22 3.06
N HIS A 231 10.32 7.54 1.79
CA HIS A 231 9.46 6.80 0.86
C HIS A 231 10.19 6.47 -0.43
N ILE A 232 9.69 5.44 -1.09
CA ILE A 232 9.94 5.20 -2.51
C ILE A 232 8.65 5.42 -3.29
N MET A 233 8.76 5.94 -4.49
CA MET A 233 7.64 6.03 -5.43
C MET A 233 8.10 5.73 -6.85
N GLY A 234 7.21 5.16 -7.63
CA GLY A 234 7.52 4.87 -9.02
C GLY A 234 6.58 3.87 -9.65
N TYR A 235 7.02 3.35 -10.79
CA TYR A 235 6.33 2.28 -11.47
C TYR A 235 7.31 1.34 -12.18
N CYS A 236 6.87 0.09 -12.37
CA CYS A 236 7.57 -0.93 -13.15
C CYS A 236 6.73 -1.35 -14.35
N ILE A 237 7.36 -1.85 -15.41
CA ILE A 237 6.69 -2.43 -16.60
C ILE A 237 6.99 -3.93 -16.66
N LYS A 238 5.93 -4.73 -16.88
CA LYS A 238 6.05 -6.19 -17.08
C LYS A 238 6.55 -6.51 -18.47
#